data_b48ade4da1691ff8878a2913dcbeb42d
#
_entry.id   b48ade4da1691ff8878a2913dcbeb42d
#
_cell.length_a   1.000
_cell.length_b   1.000
_cell.length_c   1.000
_cell.angle_alpha   90.00
_cell.angle_beta   90.00
_cell.angle_gamma   90.00
#
_symmetry.space_group_name_H-M   'P 1'
#
loop_
_entity.id
_entity.type
_entity.pdbx_description
1 polymer ?
#
loop_
_entity_poly.entity_id
_entity_poly.type
_entity_poly.pdbx_seq_one_letter_code
_entity_poly.pdbx_strand_id
1 'polypeptide(L)'
;MKNRKLRMGMIGGGSDAFIGAIHRRAALMENQIELVCGCFSINPEISLSSGRSYYLPDNRIYTTWQEMIQAEASLPQGERMDFVTIVTPNRFHYAPAVAALEAGFDVVIDKPMTLTLDEALSLREKVYQTGRTLALTHVYSAYPAIKEARERIARGDLGEVRRVFVEYSQGWLSERIELKGGNNAVWRNDPKQAGKGGCVGDIGTHAWHLTEYVTSAKVTEVCADLLRVVEGRVVDDDACAFLRYDAGFTGLLQASQVATGEENNIRLRVYGSKCGIEWWQQQPNTLYIKWPDRPTEEVRVGNGHAYLGDMARWNIRTPGGHPEGFIEAFANIYRNFAMTVRAKAAGEELQPEWLDFPTVEDGVRGLQFVETMVQAGYCAEQKWHKWVEK
;
A
#
# COMPACT_ATOMS: atom_id res chain seq x y z
N MET A 1 6.16 19.30 18.51
CA MET A 1 6.35 17.87 18.19
C MET A 1 7.75 17.31 18.55
N LYS A 2 8.79 18.14 18.74
CA LYS A 2 10.19 17.65 18.93
C LYS A 2 10.41 16.66 20.10
N ASN A 3 9.62 16.71 21.16
CA ASN A 3 9.89 15.95 22.39
C ASN A 3 8.77 14.99 22.82
N ARG A 4 7.91 14.55 21.91
CA ARG A 4 6.85 13.57 22.18
C ARG A 4 6.60 12.64 20.99
N LYS A 5 5.92 11.53 21.22
CA LYS A 5 5.41 10.68 20.14
C LYS A 5 4.41 11.43 19.27
N LEU A 6 4.28 11.06 18.00
CA LEU A 6 3.14 11.46 17.19
C LEU A 6 1.89 10.74 17.68
N ARG A 7 0.79 11.46 17.74
CA ARG A 7 -0.50 10.96 18.21
C ARG A 7 -1.35 10.51 17.02
N MET A 8 -1.62 9.22 16.98
CA MET A 8 -2.42 8.59 15.94
C MET A 8 -3.87 8.47 16.38
N GLY A 9 -4.81 8.97 15.58
CA GLY A 9 -6.19 8.55 15.59
C GLY A 9 -6.41 7.38 14.63
N MET A 10 -7.44 6.55 14.83
CA MET A 10 -7.76 5.46 13.91
C MET A 10 -9.25 5.40 13.59
N ILE A 11 -9.57 5.28 12.29
CA ILE A 11 -10.93 5.08 11.79
C ILE A 11 -11.02 3.70 11.15
N GLY A 12 -11.90 2.85 11.67
CA GLY A 12 -11.95 1.42 11.38
C GLY A 12 -10.95 0.62 12.22
N GLY A 13 -10.70 -0.62 11.86
CA GLY A 13 -9.70 -1.46 12.51
C GLY A 13 -10.07 -1.95 13.91
N GLY A 14 -11.36 -2.17 14.17
CA GLY A 14 -11.84 -2.80 15.39
C GLY A 14 -11.31 -4.22 15.60
N SER A 15 -11.67 -4.83 16.70
CA SER A 15 -11.19 -6.16 17.11
C SER A 15 -11.54 -7.29 16.13
N ASP A 16 -12.54 -7.06 15.28
CA ASP A 16 -13.03 -7.95 14.21
C ASP A 16 -12.34 -7.72 12.85
N ALA A 17 -11.46 -6.71 12.73
CA ALA A 17 -10.81 -6.32 11.49
C ALA A 17 -9.33 -6.72 11.46
N PHE A 18 -8.95 -7.61 10.55
CA PHE A 18 -7.57 -8.10 10.39
C PHE A 18 -6.55 -6.98 10.18
N ILE A 19 -6.79 -6.09 9.21
CA ILE A 19 -5.78 -5.10 8.79
C ILE A 19 -5.51 -4.03 9.85
N GLY A 20 -6.51 -3.70 10.67
CA GLY A 20 -6.33 -2.73 11.76
C GLY A 20 -5.28 -3.15 12.80
N ALA A 21 -5.19 -4.45 13.08
CA ALA A 21 -4.17 -4.98 13.98
C ALA A 21 -2.76 -4.85 13.39
N ILE A 22 -2.61 -5.03 12.08
CA ILE A 22 -1.33 -4.85 11.36
C ILE A 22 -0.89 -3.38 11.44
N HIS A 23 -1.79 -2.45 11.09
CA HIS A 23 -1.51 -1.02 11.15
C HIS A 23 -1.09 -0.56 12.54
N ARG A 24 -1.83 -0.98 13.60
CA ARG A 24 -1.46 -0.62 14.99
C ARG A 24 -0.08 -1.15 15.38
N ARG A 25 0.20 -2.43 15.12
CA ARG A 25 1.51 -3.04 15.42
C ARG A 25 2.64 -2.32 14.70
N ALA A 26 2.47 -2.07 13.42
CA ALA A 26 3.46 -1.39 12.59
C ALA A 26 3.70 0.06 13.03
N ALA A 27 2.64 0.82 13.29
CA ALA A 27 2.74 2.22 13.72
C ALA A 27 3.49 2.37 15.06
N LEU A 28 3.28 1.42 15.99
CA LEU A 28 3.86 1.47 17.33
C LEU A 28 5.27 0.89 17.42
N MET A 29 5.73 0.17 16.41
CA MET A 29 6.98 -0.61 16.44
C MET A 29 8.22 0.23 16.74
N GLU A 30 8.32 1.42 16.15
CA GLU A 30 9.47 2.32 16.31
C GLU A 30 9.39 3.19 17.59
N ASN A 31 8.37 3.03 18.39
CA ASN A 31 8.11 3.89 19.54
C ASN A 31 8.03 5.41 19.22
N GLN A 32 7.81 5.76 17.95
CA GLN A 32 7.66 7.13 17.46
C GLN A 32 6.20 7.61 17.46
N ILE A 33 5.27 6.68 17.53
CA ILE A 33 3.82 6.91 17.40
C ILE A 33 3.14 6.29 18.62
N GLU A 34 2.02 6.88 19.05
CA GLU A 34 1.10 6.34 20.05
C GLU A 34 -0.34 6.45 19.54
N LEU A 35 -1.17 5.44 19.78
CA LEU A 35 -2.60 5.48 19.52
C LEU A 35 -3.28 6.25 20.64
N VAL A 36 -4.02 7.33 20.32
CA VAL A 36 -4.64 8.20 21.33
C VAL A 36 -6.14 8.28 21.26
N CYS A 37 -6.74 7.96 20.11
CA CYS A 37 -8.19 8.00 19.92
C CYS A 37 -8.61 7.10 18.75
N GLY A 38 -9.91 6.84 18.63
CA GLY A 38 -10.42 6.14 17.45
C GLY A 38 -11.94 6.03 17.40
N CYS A 39 -12.40 5.75 16.16
CA CYS A 39 -13.72 5.28 15.81
C CYS A 39 -13.57 3.93 15.10
N PHE A 40 -13.61 2.83 15.84
CA PHE A 40 -13.11 1.53 15.38
C PHE A 40 -14.14 0.72 14.59
N SER A 41 -15.43 1.03 14.73
CA SER A 41 -16.53 0.35 14.04
C SER A 41 -17.72 1.29 13.88
N ILE A 42 -18.57 1.03 12.87
CA ILE A 42 -19.90 1.65 12.75
C ILE A 42 -20.86 1.17 13.86
N ASN A 43 -20.56 0.04 14.51
CA ASN A 43 -21.27 -0.42 15.70
C ASN A 43 -20.62 0.22 16.94
N PRO A 44 -21.36 1.07 17.71
CA PRO A 44 -20.81 1.76 18.87
C PRO A 44 -20.27 0.83 19.96
N GLU A 45 -20.88 -0.34 20.18
CA GLU A 45 -20.44 -1.31 21.18
C GLU A 45 -19.10 -1.94 20.78
N ILE A 46 -18.94 -2.30 19.48
CA ILE A 46 -17.67 -2.81 18.94
C ILE A 46 -16.61 -1.72 18.99
N SER A 47 -16.95 -0.47 18.64
CA SER A 47 -16.01 0.66 18.73
C SER A 47 -15.51 0.84 20.16
N LEU A 48 -16.44 0.88 21.14
CA LEU A 48 -16.10 1.06 22.56
C LEU A 48 -15.26 -0.11 23.11
N SER A 49 -15.69 -1.34 22.87
CA SER A 49 -14.96 -2.53 23.35
C SER A 49 -13.56 -2.64 22.72
N SER A 50 -13.45 -2.31 21.43
CA SER A 50 -12.13 -2.26 20.74
C SER A 50 -11.21 -1.21 21.35
N GLY A 51 -11.69 0.03 21.51
CA GLY A 51 -10.89 1.11 22.08
C GLY A 51 -10.42 0.81 23.50
N ARG A 52 -11.29 0.23 24.35
CA ARG A 52 -10.92 -0.24 25.68
C ARG A 52 -9.85 -1.34 25.65
N SER A 53 -9.94 -2.27 24.71
CA SER A 53 -8.93 -3.32 24.54
C SER A 53 -7.57 -2.77 24.05
N TYR A 54 -7.55 -1.56 23.49
CA TYR A 54 -6.36 -0.82 23.09
C TYR A 54 -5.89 0.17 24.17
N TYR A 55 -6.47 0.09 25.39
CA TYR A 55 -6.16 0.93 26.54
C TYR A 55 -6.45 2.42 26.34
N LEU A 56 -7.42 2.76 25.49
CA LEU A 56 -7.85 4.13 25.32
C LEU A 56 -8.87 4.52 26.42
N PRO A 57 -8.83 5.78 26.90
CA PRO A 57 -9.87 6.29 27.80
C PRO A 57 -11.19 6.46 27.03
N ASP A 58 -12.32 6.21 27.68
CA ASP A 58 -13.65 6.20 27.06
C ASP A 58 -13.97 7.51 26.33
N ASN A 59 -13.53 8.65 26.83
CA ASN A 59 -13.73 9.96 26.21
C ASN A 59 -12.88 10.21 24.96
N ARG A 60 -12.07 9.25 24.54
CA ARG A 60 -11.26 9.26 23.29
C ARG A 60 -11.68 8.11 22.36
N ILE A 61 -12.79 7.43 22.64
CA ILE A 61 -13.39 6.39 21.81
C ILE A 61 -14.73 6.93 21.28
N TYR A 62 -14.76 7.17 19.98
CA TYR A 62 -15.87 7.84 19.32
C TYR A 62 -16.80 6.84 18.62
N THR A 63 -18.06 7.21 18.45
CA THR A 63 -19.05 6.40 17.76
C THR A 63 -19.09 6.69 16.26
N THR A 64 -18.66 7.89 15.87
CA THR A 64 -18.55 8.29 14.46
C THR A 64 -17.20 8.99 14.19
N TRP A 65 -16.73 8.88 12.96
CA TRP A 65 -15.51 9.60 12.56
C TRP A 65 -15.71 11.13 12.54
N GLN A 66 -16.94 11.60 12.31
CA GLN A 66 -17.28 13.02 12.36
C GLN A 66 -17.07 13.58 13.77
N GLU A 67 -17.63 12.92 14.78
CA GLU A 67 -17.42 13.28 16.17
C GLU A 67 -15.94 13.26 16.54
N MET A 68 -15.22 12.21 16.12
CA MET A 68 -13.78 12.10 16.37
C MET A 68 -13.01 13.29 15.82
N ILE A 69 -13.17 13.60 14.53
CA ILE A 69 -12.43 14.70 13.89
C ILE A 69 -12.78 16.05 14.53
N GLN A 70 -14.06 16.30 14.81
CA GLN A 70 -14.52 17.53 15.44
C GLN A 70 -13.97 17.69 16.86
N ALA A 71 -14.07 16.65 17.68
CA ALA A 71 -13.58 16.65 19.06
C ALA A 71 -12.06 16.84 19.10
N GLU A 72 -11.33 16.07 18.29
CA GLU A 72 -9.87 16.16 18.21
C GLU A 72 -9.40 17.54 17.72
N ALA A 73 -10.07 18.12 16.73
CA ALA A 73 -9.74 19.48 16.24
C ALA A 73 -9.95 20.57 17.32
N SER A 74 -10.84 20.32 18.28
CA SER A 74 -11.13 21.25 19.37
C SER A 74 -10.14 21.17 20.52
N LEU A 75 -9.31 20.11 20.59
CA LEU A 75 -8.31 19.94 21.64
C LEU A 75 -7.07 20.81 21.37
N PRO A 76 -6.34 21.20 22.43
CA PRO A 76 -5.03 21.87 22.28
C PRO A 76 -4.06 21.04 21.43
N GLN A 77 -3.21 21.72 20.64
CA GLN A 77 -2.24 21.07 19.76
C GLN A 77 -1.34 20.02 20.42
N GLY A 78 -1.08 20.16 21.73
CA GLY A 78 -0.31 19.20 22.52
C GLY A 78 -1.09 17.95 22.95
N GLU A 79 -2.43 17.94 22.81
CA GLU A 79 -3.33 16.90 23.31
C GLU A 79 -4.07 16.15 22.21
N ARG A 80 -4.41 16.84 21.09
CA ARG A 80 -5.11 16.27 19.95
C ARG A 80 -4.28 15.24 19.20
N MET A 81 -4.90 14.44 18.36
CA MET A 81 -4.18 13.63 17.38
C MET A 81 -3.36 14.52 16.42
N ASP A 82 -2.25 14.01 15.89
CA ASP A 82 -1.45 14.66 14.84
C ASP A 82 -1.87 14.19 13.46
N PHE A 83 -2.23 12.91 13.35
CA PHE A 83 -2.69 12.29 12.12
C PHE A 83 -3.73 11.21 12.38
N VAL A 84 -4.44 10.82 11.33
CA VAL A 84 -5.41 9.72 11.38
C VAL A 84 -5.00 8.60 10.44
N THR A 85 -5.17 7.35 10.88
CA THR A 85 -5.07 6.15 10.06
C THR A 85 -6.45 5.65 9.70
N ILE A 86 -6.75 5.49 8.39
CA ILE A 86 -8.04 5.07 7.86
C ILE A 86 -7.89 3.66 7.27
N VAL A 87 -8.61 2.69 7.83
CA VAL A 87 -8.54 1.26 7.50
C VAL A 87 -9.95 0.64 7.39
N THR A 88 -10.87 1.39 6.85
CA THR A 88 -12.26 0.99 6.57
C THR A 88 -12.35 0.25 5.22
N PRO A 89 -13.50 -0.33 4.84
CA PRO A 89 -13.74 -0.70 3.45
C PRO A 89 -13.64 0.50 2.49
N ASN A 90 -13.19 0.27 1.25
CA ASN A 90 -12.76 1.29 0.28
C ASN A 90 -13.73 2.47 0.12
N ARG A 91 -15.05 2.20 0.07
CA ARG A 91 -16.08 3.25 -0.06
C ARG A 91 -16.10 4.27 1.08
N PHE A 92 -15.48 3.96 2.20
CA PHE A 92 -15.45 4.83 3.37
C PHE A 92 -14.09 5.51 3.59
N HIS A 93 -13.20 5.51 2.59
CA HIS A 93 -11.89 6.13 2.67
C HIS A 93 -11.95 7.65 2.44
N TYR A 94 -12.66 8.09 1.40
CA TYR A 94 -12.61 9.47 0.90
C TYR A 94 -13.10 10.50 1.92
N ALA A 95 -14.34 10.36 2.40
CA ALA A 95 -14.97 11.39 3.23
C ALA A 95 -14.20 11.69 4.54
N PRO A 96 -13.76 10.67 5.34
CA PRO A 96 -12.97 10.95 6.53
C PRO A 96 -11.57 11.48 6.22
N ALA A 97 -10.96 11.10 5.08
CA ALA A 97 -9.66 11.63 4.67
C ALA A 97 -9.75 13.14 4.37
N VAL A 98 -10.75 13.55 3.58
CA VAL A 98 -11.00 14.98 3.29
C VAL A 98 -11.23 15.76 4.58
N ALA A 99 -12.11 15.29 5.45
CA ALA A 99 -12.43 15.98 6.71
C ALA A 99 -11.21 16.09 7.63
N ALA A 100 -10.36 15.07 7.70
CA ALA A 100 -9.13 15.11 8.48
C ALA A 100 -8.13 16.15 7.95
N LEU A 101 -7.91 16.17 6.62
CA LEU A 101 -7.02 17.15 5.97
C LEU A 101 -7.51 18.59 6.21
N GLU A 102 -8.82 18.84 6.06
CA GLU A 102 -9.45 20.16 6.32
C GLU A 102 -9.34 20.57 7.78
N ALA A 103 -9.41 19.64 8.71
CA ALA A 103 -9.20 19.88 10.13
C ALA A 103 -7.71 20.05 10.51
N GLY A 104 -6.79 19.96 9.54
CA GLY A 104 -5.37 20.15 9.74
C GLY A 104 -4.61 18.93 10.27
N PHE A 105 -5.15 17.73 10.07
CA PHE A 105 -4.49 16.46 10.38
C PHE A 105 -3.80 15.88 9.15
N ASP A 106 -2.66 15.21 9.35
CA ASP A 106 -2.05 14.37 8.33
C ASP A 106 -2.78 13.01 8.25
N VAL A 107 -2.61 12.26 7.16
CA VAL A 107 -3.39 11.03 6.92
C VAL A 107 -2.50 9.87 6.52
N VAL A 108 -2.72 8.71 7.11
CA VAL A 108 -2.31 7.39 6.56
C VAL A 108 -3.58 6.67 6.14
N ILE A 109 -3.61 6.14 4.92
CA ILE A 109 -4.80 5.49 4.37
C ILE A 109 -4.45 4.14 3.75
N ASP A 110 -5.33 3.14 3.94
CA ASP A 110 -5.14 1.85 3.29
C ASP A 110 -5.48 1.93 1.78
N LYS A 111 -4.93 1.00 1.02
CA LYS A 111 -5.17 0.89 -0.42
C LYS A 111 -6.48 0.11 -0.71
N PRO A 112 -7.14 0.38 -1.84
CA PRO A 112 -6.96 1.53 -2.72
C PRO A 112 -7.33 2.83 -2.01
N MET A 113 -6.75 3.94 -2.43
CA MET A 113 -6.89 5.22 -1.73
C MET A 113 -8.35 5.70 -1.60
N THR A 114 -9.15 5.46 -2.63
CA THR A 114 -10.57 5.82 -2.71
C THR A 114 -11.35 4.77 -3.49
N LEU A 115 -12.68 4.92 -3.58
CA LEU A 115 -13.53 4.03 -4.37
C LEU A 115 -13.45 4.33 -5.88
N THR A 116 -13.35 5.62 -6.24
CA THR A 116 -13.37 6.08 -7.63
C THR A 116 -12.17 6.98 -7.94
N LEU A 117 -11.84 7.09 -9.24
CA LEU A 117 -10.79 7.99 -9.71
C LEU A 117 -11.12 9.46 -9.44
N ASP A 118 -12.38 9.87 -9.60
CA ASP A 118 -12.79 11.25 -9.33
C ASP A 118 -12.61 11.62 -7.85
N GLU A 119 -12.91 10.71 -6.92
CA GLU A 119 -12.57 10.89 -5.49
C GLU A 119 -11.07 10.99 -5.26
N ALA A 120 -10.26 10.18 -5.94
CA ALA A 120 -8.80 10.21 -5.81
C ALA A 120 -8.22 11.55 -6.30
N LEU A 121 -8.70 12.05 -7.44
CA LEU A 121 -8.31 13.37 -7.97
C LEU A 121 -8.70 14.50 -7.00
N SER A 122 -9.92 14.45 -6.47
CA SER A 122 -10.39 15.43 -5.48
C SER A 122 -9.58 15.37 -4.19
N LEU A 123 -9.22 14.18 -3.71
CA LEU A 123 -8.39 14.01 -2.51
C LEU A 123 -6.96 14.54 -2.75
N ARG A 124 -6.38 14.33 -3.94
CA ARG A 124 -5.10 14.91 -4.32
C ARG A 124 -5.11 16.44 -4.23
N GLU A 125 -6.12 17.08 -4.84
CA GLU A 125 -6.29 18.53 -4.75
C GLU A 125 -6.40 19.00 -3.29
N LYS A 126 -7.09 18.24 -2.44
CA LYS A 126 -7.22 18.56 -1.02
C LYS A 126 -5.88 18.44 -0.28
N VAL A 127 -5.06 17.44 -0.57
CA VAL A 127 -3.70 17.31 -0.02
C VAL A 127 -2.86 18.53 -0.39
N TYR A 128 -2.90 18.97 -1.65
CA TYR A 128 -2.15 20.13 -2.08
C TYR A 128 -2.65 21.44 -1.45
N GLN A 129 -3.97 21.65 -1.39
CA GLN A 129 -4.58 22.83 -0.79
C GLN A 129 -4.24 22.98 0.70
N THR A 130 -4.22 21.87 1.43
CA THR A 130 -3.96 21.88 2.88
C THR A 130 -2.47 21.80 3.24
N GLY A 131 -1.61 21.39 2.29
CA GLY A 131 -0.19 21.14 2.53
C GLY A 131 0.09 19.97 3.50
N ARG A 132 -0.94 19.20 3.83
CA ARG A 132 -0.81 18.03 4.72
C ARG A 132 -0.13 16.87 4.01
N THR A 133 0.37 15.92 4.80
CA THR A 133 1.00 14.70 4.29
C THR A 133 -0.02 13.59 4.23
N LEU A 134 -0.10 12.89 3.10
CA LEU A 134 -0.86 11.66 2.97
C LEU A 134 0.09 10.51 2.58
N ALA A 135 0.07 9.42 3.35
CA ALA A 135 0.73 8.17 3.02
C ALA A 135 -0.29 7.08 2.70
N LEU A 136 -0.04 6.34 1.61
CA LEU A 136 -0.82 5.20 1.18
C LEU A 136 -0.05 3.89 1.46
N THR A 137 -0.74 2.81 1.82
CA THR A 137 -0.07 1.59 2.29
C THR A 137 0.13 0.52 1.20
N HIS A 138 0.82 0.87 0.11
CA HIS A 138 1.38 -0.13 -0.81
C HIS A 138 2.62 -0.79 -0.19
N VAL A 139 2.40 -1.71 0.74
CA VAL A 139 3.41 -2.27 1.65
C VAL A 139 4.60 -2.94 0.94
N TYR A 140 4.40 -3.53 -0.24
CA TYR A 140 5.46 -4.33 -0.89
C TYR A 140 6.63 -3.47 -1.38
N SER A 141 6.45 -2.19 -1.68
CA SER A 141 7.54 -1.27 -1.96
C SER A 141 8.39 -0.92 -0.74
N ALA A 142 7.90 -1.20 0.47
CA ALA A 142 8.57 -0.87 1.71
C ALA A 142 9.51 -1.97 2.25
N TYR A 143 9.59 -3.12 1.59
CA TYR A 143 10.58 -4.15 1.93
C TYR A 143 12.00 -3.69 1.59
N PRO A 144 12.98 -3.88 2.50
CA PRO A 144 14.36 -3.46 2.26
C PRO A 144 15.00 -4.05 0.99
N ALA A 145 14.70 -5.32 0.66
CA ALA A 145 15.21 -5.94 -0.56
C ALA A 145 14.64 -5.30 -1.84
N ILE A 146 13.42 -4.78 -1.79
CA ILE A 146 12.80 -4.02 -2.88
C ILE A 146 13.45 -2.64 -3.03
N LYS A 147 13.78 -1.98 -1.92
CA LYS A 147 14.53 -0.73 -1.95
C LYS A 147 15.94 -0.93 -2.52
N GLU A 148 16.62 -2.00 -2.16
CA GLU A 148 17.91 -2.40 -2.76
C GLU A 148 17.76 -2.66 -4.28
N ALA A 149 16.70 -3.36 -4.70
CA ALA A 149 16.42 -3.58 -6.12
C ALA A 149 16.26 -2.27 -6.88
N ARG A 150 15.49 -1.31 -6.34
CA ARG A 150 15.31 0.03 -6.91
C ARG A 150 16.62 0.78 -7.04
N GLU A 151 17.44 0.81 -5.98
CA GLU A 151 18.73 1.51 -6.01
C GLU A 151 19.68 0.89 -7.04
N ARG A 152 19.72 -0.44 -7.18
CA ARG A 152 20.53 -1.13 -8.20
C ARG A 152 20.08 -0.79 -9.61
N ILE A 153 18.77 -0.74 -9.86
CA ILE A 153 18.24 -0.33 -11.17
C ILE A 153 18.62 1.12 -11.45
N ALA A 154 18.44 2.02 -10.49
CA ALA A 154 18.76 3.43 -10.62
C ALA A 154 20.25 3.71 -10.87
N ARG A 155 21.15 2.91 -10.27
CA ARG A 155 22.62 2.97 -10.53
C ARG A 155 23.00 2.40 -11.89
N GLY A 156 22.10 1.72 -12.60
CA GLY A 156 22.39 1.06 -13.88
C GLY A 156 23.13 -0.29 -13.75
N ASP A 157 23.07 -0.94 -12.59
CA ASP A 157 23.68 -2.26 -12.37
C ASP A 157 23.12 -3.30 -13.35
N LEU A 158 21.82 -3.20 -13.70
CA LEU A 158 21.15 -4.08 -14.65
C LEU A 158 21.42 -3.70 -16.12
N GLY A 159 22.03 -2.55 -16.38
CA GLY A 159 22.07 -1.93 -17.70
C GLY A 159 20.70 -1.40 -18.11
N GLU A 160 20.39 -1.44 -19.40
CA GLU A 160 19.09 -1.07 -19.94
C GLU A 160 18.02 -2.11 -19.52
N VAL A 161 16.96 -1.68 -18.86
CA VAL A 161 15.84 -2.55 -18.50
C VAL A 161 15.09 -2.96 -19.79
N ARG A 162 14.85 -4.25 -19.94
CA ARG A 162 14.19 -4.83 -21.12
C ARG A 162 12.83 -5.42 -20.84
N ARG A 163 12.67 -6.02 -19.66
CA ARG A 163 11.45 -6.75 -19.33
C ARG A 163 11.20 -6.80 -17.82
N VAL A 164 9.93 -6.64 -17.44
CA VAL A 164 9.46 -6.85 -16.05
C VAL A 164 8.39 -7.95 -16.04
N PHE A 165 8.47 -8.84 -15.05
CA PHE A 165 7.43 -9.81 -14.73
C PHE A 165 7.04 -9.62 -13.28
N VAL A 166 5.74 -9.50 -13.04
CA VAL A 166 5.19 -9.44 -11.69
C VAL A 166 3.96 -10.36 -11.61
N GLU A 167 3.92 -11.17 -10.59
CA GLU A 167 2.82 -12.07 -10.31
C GLU A 167 2.41 -11.97 -8.85
N TYR A 168 1.10 -11.97 -8.59
CA TYR A 168 0.56 -11.99 -7.25
C TYR A 168 -0.58 -13.00 -7.17
N SER A 169 -0.29 -14.14 -6.54
CA SER A 169 -1.20 -15.27 -6.44
C SER A 169 -1.66 -15.49 -5.00
N GLN A 170 -2.96 -15.68 -4.84
CA GLN A 170 -3.65 -16.07 -3.62
C GLN A 170 -4.71 -17.12 -3.97
N GLY A 171 -5.03 -18.02 -3.03
CA GLY A 171 -6.04 -19.08 -3.23
C GLY A 171 -7.30 -18.91 -2.36
N TRP A 172 -7.39 -17.88 -1.55
CA TRP A 172 -8.42 -17.73 -0.52
C TRP A 172 -9.85 -17.51 -1.07
N LEU A 173 -9.98 -17.05 -2.32
CA LEU A 173 -11.25 -16.89 -3.02
C LEU A 173 -11.54 -17.99 -4.06
N SER A 174 -10.81 -19.12 -4.02
CA SER A 174 -11.05 -20.25 -4.92
C SER A 174 -12.45 -20.88 -4.77
N GLU A 175 -13.12 -20.62 -3.66
CA GLU A 175 -14.52 -20.95 -3.40
C GLU A 175 -15.35 -19.70 -3.08
N ARG A 176 -16.69 -19.83 -3.15
CA ARG A 176 -17.63 -18.76 -2.77
C ARG A 176 -17.75 -18.60 -1.25
N ILE A 177 -16.68 -18.21 -0.59
CA ILE A 177 -16.64 -18.01 0.86
C ILE A 177 -17.51 -16.83 1.32
N GLU A 178 -17.83 -15.88 0.43
CA GLU A 178 -18.79 -14.80 0.67
C GLU A 178 -20.19 -15.31 1.04
N LEU A 179 -20.57 -16.50 0.56
CA LEU A 179 -21.83 -17.16 0.93
C LEU A 179 -21.77 -17.87 2.29
N LYS A 180 -20.55 -18.13 2.80
CA LYS A 180 -20.32 -18.78 4.09
C LYS A 180 -20.18 -17.78 5.25
N GLY A 181 -20.45 -16.47 5.03
CA GLY A 181 -20.42 -15.42 6.04
C GLY A 181 -19.05 -14.81 6.30
N GLY A 182 -18.11 -14.93 5.38
CA GLY A 182 -16.80 -14.29 5.44
C GLY A 182 -16.91 -12.78 5.16
N ASN A 183 -17.06 -11.94 6.18
CA ASN A 183 -17.25 -10.47 6.05
C ASN A 183 -16.26 -9.83 5.07
N ASN A 184 -15.00 -10.24 5.09
CA ASN A 184 -13.96 -9.72 4.19
C ASN A 184 -14.20 -10.09 2.72
N ALA A 185 -14.77 -11.25 2.43
CA ALA A 185 -15.11 -11.66 1.07
C ALA A 185 -16.40 -10.97 0.59
N VAL A 186 -17.38 -10.77 1.47
CA VAL A 186 -18.65 -10.14 1.14
C VAL A 186 -18.47 -8.75 0.53
N TRP A 187 -17.78 -7.85 1.24
CA TRP A 187 -17.63 -6.48 0.77
C TRP A 187 -16.68 -6.36 -0.44
N ARG A 188 -15.65 -7.24 -0.55
CA ARG A 188 -14.71 -7.25 -1.69
C ARG A 188 -15.36 -7.70 -2.99
N ASN A 189 -16.39 -8.53 -2.92
CA ASN A 189 -17.16 -8.97 -4.08
C ASN A 189 -18.37 -8.06 -4.41
N ASP A 190 -18.55 -6.98 -3.65
CA ASP A 190 -19.56 -5.95 -3.95
C ASP A 190 -18.88 -4.72 -4.57
N PRO A 191 -19.08 -4.46 -5.88
CA PRO A 191 -18.44 -3.31 -6.55
C PRO A 191 -18.87 -1.95 -5.99
N LYS A 192 -19.99 -1.88 -5.26
CA LYS A 192 -20.43 -0.65 -4.56
C LYS A 192 -19.58 -0.37 -3.31
N GLN A 193 -18.85 -1.33 -2.82
CA GLN A 193 -17.99 -1.22 -1.64
C GLN A 193 -16.51 -1.32 -1.97
N ALA A 194 -16.14 -2.22 -2.89
CA ALA A 194 -14.75 -2.48 -3.28
C ALA A 194 -14.28 -1.65 -4.47
N GLY A 195 -15.20 -1.17 -5.32
CA GLY A 195 -14.88 -0.50 -6.59
C GLY A 195 -15.04 -1.42 -7.80
N LYS A 196 -14.56 -0.97 -8.96
CA LYS A 196 -14.79 -1.63 -10.25
C LYS A 196 -14.04 -2.96 -10.43
N GLY A 197 -12.86 -3.10 -9.83
CA GLY A 197 -12.03 -4.30 -9.92
C GLY A 197 -12.10 -5.14 -8.64
N GLY A 198 -12.19 -6.47 -8.78
CA GLY A 198 -12.07 -7.42 -7.69
C GLY A 198 -10.61 -7.74 -7.38
N CYS A 199 -10.08 -8.80 -7.95
CA CYS A 199 -8.68 -9.22 -7.84
C CYS A 199 -7.71 -8.10 -8.28
N VAL A 200 -8.00 -7.46 -9.43
CA VAL A 200 -7.19 -6.35 -9.93
C VAL A 200 -7.15 -5.19 -8.94
N GLY A 201 -8.27 -4.82 -8.33
CA GLY A 201 -8.35 -3.73 -7.34
C GLY A 201 -7.68 -4.08 -6.01
N ASP A 202 -7.80 -5.33 -5.57
CA ASP A 202 -7.26 -5.77 -4.28
C ASP A 202 -5.75 -6.05 -4.35
N ILE A 203 -5.32 -6.94 -5.25
CA ILE A 203 -3.92 -7.39 -5.32
C ILE A 203 -3.18 -6.95 -6.59
N GLY A 204 -3.88 -6.76 -7.72
CA GLY A 204 -3.27 -6.26 -8.95
C GLY A 204 -2.64 -4.87 -8.79
N THR A 205 -3.24 -4.00 -7.97
CA THR A 205 -2.69 -2.67 -7.63
C THR A 205 -1.34 -2.75 -6.93
N HIS A 206 -1.13 -3.73 -6.06
CA HIS A 206 0.17 -3.97 -5.44
C HIS A 206 1.22 -4.43 -6.45
N ALA A 207 0.86 -5.38 -7.32
CA ALA A 207 1.74 -5.89 -8.35
C ALA A 207 2.17 -4.78 -9.32
N TRP A 208 1.20 -3.99 -9.82
CA TRP A 208 1.48 -2.82 -10.64
C TRP A 208 2.40 -1.81 -9.93
N HIS A 209 2.03 -1.38 -8.72
CA HIS A 209 2.81 -0.38 -7.97
C HIS A 209 4.25 -0.82 -7.76
N LEU A 210 4.47 -2.10 -7.46
CA LEU A 210 5.80 -2.65 -7.27
C LEU A 210 6.69 -2.49 -8.52
N THR A 211 6.13 -2.68 -9.73
CA THR A 211 6.89 -2.51 -10.97
C THR A 211 7.28 -1.06 -11.23
N GLU A 212 6.35 -0.11 -11.05
CA GLU A 212 6.66 1.32 -11.19
C GLU A 212 7.63 1.81 -10.13
N TYR A 213 7.49 1.32 -8.89
CA TYR A 213 8.37 1.69 -7.80
C TYR A 213 9.82 1.27 -8.06
N VAL A 214 10.08 0.02 -8.44
CA VAL A 214 11.46 -0.46 -8.62
C VAL A 214 12.14 0.07 -9.88
N THR A 215 11.37 0.29 -10.95
CA THR A 215 11.92 0.76 -12.24
C THR A 215 11.93 2.28 -12.36
N SER A 216 11.14 2.98 -11.53
CA SER A 216 10.82 4.42 -11.67
C SER A 216 10.17 4.79 -13.01
N ALA A 217 9.82 3.81 -13.84
CA ALA A 217 9.13 3.98 -15.11
C ALA A 217 7.61 3.88 -14.92
N LYS A 218 6.85 4.54 -15.80
CA LYS A 218 5.39 4.59 -15.73
C LYS A 218 4.73 3.73 -16.79
N VAL A 219 3.71 2.97 -16.43
CA VAL A 219 2.87 2.24 -17.37
C VAL A 219 2.10 3.25 -18.23
N THR A 220 2.16 3.08 -19.55
CA THR A 220 1.53 3.94 -20.55
C THR A 220 0.43 3.25 -21.37
N GLU A 221 0.57 1.93 -21.56
CA GLU A 221 -0.42 1.14 -22.29
C GLU A 221 -0.61 -0.23 -21.63
N VAL A 222 -1.85 -0.73 -21.69
CA VAL A 222 -2.26 -2.02 -21.12
C VAL A 222 -3.02 -2.83 -22.16
N CYS A 223 -2.68 -4.13 -22.24
CA CYS A 223 -3.51 -5.13 -22.90
C CYS A 223 -3.85 -6.19 -21.84
N ALA A 224 -5.11 -6.31 -21.48
CA ALA A 224 -5.53 -7.13 -20.35
C ALA A 224 -6.62 -8.14 -20.70
N ASP A 225 -6.69 -9.19 -19.89
CA ASP A 225 -7.78 -10.15 -19.81
C ASP A 225 -8.18 -10.33 -18.35
N LEU A 226 -9.46 -10.09 -18.05
CA LEU A 226 -10.04 -10.20 -16.72
C LEU A 226 -11.09 -11.30 -16.70
N LEU A 227 -10.96 -12.23 -15.79
CA LEU A 227 -11.83 -13.40 -15.68
C LEU A 227 -12.62 -13.39 -14.37
N ARG A 228 -13.78 -14.03 -14.44
CA ARG A 228 -14.60 -14.42 -13.30
C ARG A 228 -14.66 -15.94 -13.29
N VAL A 229 -13.64 -16.55 -12.69
CA VAL A 229 -13.45 -18.00 -12.71
C VAL A 229 -14.47 -18.70 -11.84
N VAL A 230 -14.75 -18.14 -10.67
CA VAL A 230 -15.73 -18.69 -9.73
C VAL A 230 -17.13 -18.27 -10.14
N GLU A 231 -17.99 -19.22 -10.46
CA GLU A 231 -19.36 -18.98 -10.93
C GLU A 231 -20.15 -18.05 -9.98
N GLY A 232 -20.86 -17.09 -10.56
CA GLY A 232 -21.73 -16.14 -9.85
C GLY A 232 -21.02 -14.95 -9.22
N ARG A 233 -19.71 -14.75 -9.43
CA ARG A 233 -19.03 -13.50 -9.09
C ARG A 233 -19.33 -12.40 -10.08
N VAL A 234 -19.35 -11.17 -9.59
CA VAL A 234 -19.67 -9.97 -10.37
C VAL A 234 -18.44 -9.13 -10.72
N VAL A 235 -17.35 -9.31 -9.98
CA VAL A 235 -16.03 -8.71 -10.23
C VAL A 235 -15.02 -9.77 -10.61
N ASP A 236 -13.88 -9.37 -11.17
CA ASP A 236 -12.79 -10.25 -11.52
C ASP A 236 -12.19 -10.95 -10.28
N ASP A 237 -11.80 -12.19 -10.44
CA ASP A 237 -11.06 -12.98 -9.45
C ASP A 237 -9.73 -13.53 -10.01
N ASP A 238 -9.49 -13.28 -11.30
CA ASP A 238 -8.24 -13.58 -12.01
C ASP A 238 -7.98 -12.55 -13.11
N ALA A 239 -6.73 -12.16 -13.32
CA ALA A 239 -6.34 -11.14 -14.27
C ALA A 239 -4.93 -11.33 -14.82
N CYS A 240 -4.76 -11.14 -16.12
CA CYS A 240 -3.46 -11.08 -16.79
C CYS A 240 -3.35 -9.82 -17.65
N ALA A 241 -2.16 -9.22 -17.71
CA ALA A 241 -1.93 -8.06 -18.57
C ALA A 241 -0.52 -8.00 -19.15
N PHE A 242 -0.41 -7.58 -20.41
CA PHE A 242 0.82 -7.04 -20.99
C PHE A 242 0.85 -5.53 -20.75
N LEU A 243 2.02 -5.03 -20.32
CA LEU A 243 2.24 -3.63 -19.97
C LEU A 243 3.31 -3.03 -20.89
N ARG A 244 3.15 -1.74 -21.25
CA ARG A 244 4.20 -0.93 -21.87
C ARG A 244 4.54 0.22 -20.95
N TYR A 245 5.81 0.56 -20.88
CA TYR A 245 6.34 1.61 -20.01
C TYR A 245 6.89 2.77 -20.85
N ASP A 246 6.85 3.97 -20.29
CA ASP A 246 7.38 5.19 -20.90
C ASP A 246 8.88 5.10 -21.22
N ALA A 247 9.63 4.29 -20.47
CA ALA A 247 11.04 3.99 -20.71
C ALA A 247 11.29 2.99 -21.87
N GLY A 248 10.25 2.56 -22.59
CA GLY A 248 10.35 1.73 -23.81
C GLY A 248 10.40 0.22 -23.60
N PHE A 249 10.51 -0.27 -22.39
CA PHE A 249 10.45 -1.71 -22.08
C PHE A 249 9.01 -2.19 -21.89
N THR A 250 8.86 -3.52 -21.77
CA THR A 250 7.53 -4.15 -21.61
C THR A 250 7.45 -4.98 -20.32
N GLY A 251 6.22 -5.26 -19.86
CA GLY A 251 5.96 -6.08 -18.68
C GLY A 251 4.86 -7.11 -18.87
N LEU A 252 4.84 -8.06 -17.97
CA LEU A 252 3.73 -9.00 -17.76
C LEU A 252 3.30 -8.91 -16.31
N LEU A 253 2.01 -8.72 -16.09
CA LEU A 253 1.39 -8.73 -14.77
C LEU A 253 0.37 -9.85 -14.72
N GLN A 254 0.41 -10.64 -13.64
CA GLN A 254 -0.64 -11.59 -13.27
C GLN A 254 -1.10 -11.30 -11.85
N ALA A 255 -2.42 -11.36 -11.62
CA ALA A 255 -3.03 -11.31 -10.30
C ALA A 255 -4.14 -12.35 -10.24
N SER A 256 -4.14 -13.21 -9.22
CA SER A 256 -5.15 -14.26 -9.06
C SER A 256 -5.50 -14.44 -7.59
N GLN A 257 -6.80 -14.48 -7.28
CA GLN A 257 -7.29 -14.85 -5.95
C GLN A 257 -7.91 -16.25 -5.92
N VAL A 258 -7.81 -16.97 -7.04
CA VAL A 258 -8.32 -18.34 -7.22
C VAL A 258 -7.22 -19.36 -7.49
N ALA A 259 -5.97 -19.00 -7.25
CA ALA A 259 -4.82 -19.89 -7.36
C ALA A 259 -4.79 -20.86 -6.17
N THR A 260 -5.59 -21.91 -6.23
CA THR A 260 -5.81 -22.88 -5.14
C THR A 260 -4.49 -23.41 -4.58
N GLY A 261 -4.30 -23.25 -3.26
CA GLY A 261 -3.09 -23.67 -2.55
C GLY A 261 -2.06 -22.57 -2.34
N GLU A 262 -2.16 -21.45 -3.05
CA GLU A 262 -1.34 -20.26 -2.78
C GLU A 262 -1.88 -19.50 -1.57
N GLU A 263 -0.98 -19.09 -0.68
CA GLU A 263 -1.33 -18.32 0.52
C GLU A 263 -1.34 -16.81 0.22
N ASN A 264 -0.14 -16.24 0.05
CA ASN A 264 0.05 -14.84 -0.30
C ASN A 264 1.41 -14.67 -0.97
N ASN A 265 1.46 -14.72 -2.30
CA ASN A 265 2.69 -14.90 -3.04
C ASN A 265 2.85 -13.83 -4.13
N ILE A 266 3.51 -12.72 -3.78
CA ILE A 266 3.93 -11.73 -4.77
C ILE A 266 5.40 -11.95 -5.15
N ARG A 267 5.68 -11.98 -6.45
CA ARG A 267 7.02 -12.21 -7.03
C ARG A 267 7.30 -11.19 -8.11
N LEU A 268 8.50 -10.63 -8.09
CA LEU A 268 8.99 -9.64 -9.05
C LEU A 268 10.26 -10.13 -9.73
N ARG A 269 10.35 -9.98 -11.05
CA ARG A 269 11.56 -10.21 -11.84
C ARG A 269 11.77 -9.04 -12.79
N VAL A 270 12.96 -8.46 -12.79
CA VAL A 270 13.35 -7.39 -13.74
C VAL A 270 14.59 -7.83 -14.49
N TYR A 271 14.54 -7.80 -15.80
CA TYR A 271 15.63 -8.21 -16.68
C TYR A 271 16.18 -7.01 -17.41
N GLY A 272 17.48 -6.77 -17.23
CA GLY A 272 18.24 -5.77 -17.95
C GLY A 272 19.18 -6.36 -19.00
N SER A 273 20.00 -5.51 -19.62
CA SER A 273 20.97 -5.92 -20.62
C SER A 273 22.21 -6.60 -20.02
N LYS A 274 22.53 -6.36 -18.74
CA LYS A 274 23.69 -6.91 -18.04
C LYS A 274 23.34 -8.07 -17.12
N CYS A 275 22.25 -7.96 -16.37
CA CYS A 275 21.79 -8.98 -15.44
C CYS A 275 20.28 -8.88 -15.20
N GLY A 276 19.70 -9.86 -14.51
CA GLY A 276 18.34 -9.82 -13.99
C GLY A 276 18.32 -9.81 -12.47
N ILE A 277 17.27 -9.29 -11.90
CA ILE A 277 16.96 -9.42 -10.47
C ILE A 277 15.66 -10.17 -10.26
N GLU A 278 15.57 -10.84 -9.12
CA GLU A 278 14.36 -11.51 -8.68
C GLU A 278 14.17 -11.32 -7.18
N TRP A 279 12.95 -10.97 -6.79
CA TRP A 279 12.52 -10.94 -5.41
C TRP A 279 11.23 -11.71 -5.23
N TRP A 280 11.12 -12.38 -4.11
CA TRP A 280 9.98 -13.21 -3.75
C TRP A 280 9.56 -12.94 -2.32
N GLN A 281 8.30 -12.56 -2.11
CA GLN A 281 7.80 -12.16 -0.80
C GLN A 281 7.90 -13.25 0.26
N GLN A 282 7.85 -14.52 -0.11
CA GLN A 282 8.02 -15.62 0.84
C GLN A 282 9.49 -15.80 1.30
N GLN A 283 10.44 -15.13 0.62
CA GLN A 283 11.83 -14.98 1.05
C GLN A 283 12.20 -13.49 1.07
N PRO A 284 11.53 -12.68 1.90
CA PRO A 284 11.51 -11.23 1.77
C PRO A 284 12.87 -10.55 1.98
N ASN A 285 13.78 -11.24 2.67
CA ASN A 285 15.10 -10.73 3.03
C ASN A 285 16.20 -11.10 2.02
N THR A 286 15.85 -11.64 0.86
CA THR A 286 16.79 -12.06 -0.18
C THR A 286 16.41 -11.45 -1.53
N LEU A 287 17.37 -10.80 -2.17
CA LEU A 287 17.32 -10.37 -3.56
C LEU A 287 18.28 -11.25 -4.36
N TYR A 288 17.78 -11.89 -5.41
CA TYR A 288 18.60 -12.70 -6.32
C TYR A 288 19.07 -11.84 -7.49
N ILE A 289 20.38 -11.91 -7.82
CA ILE A 289 20.96 -11.27 -9.01
C ILE A 289 21.41 -12.38 -9.96
N LYS A 290 20.86 -12.40 -11.15
CA LYS A 290 21.07 -13.43 -12.17
C LYS A 290 21.97 -12.89 -13.27
N TRP A 291 23.17 -13.43 -13.36
CA TRP A 291 24.18 -13.06 -14.34
C TRP A 291 24.20 -14.02 -15.53
N PRO A 292 24.53 -13.56 -16.76
CA PRO A 292 24.66 -14.44 -17.91
C PRO A 292 25.95 -15.30 -17.90
N ASP A 293 26.99 -14.85 -17.19
CA ASP A 293 28.37 -15.35 -17.27
C ASP A 293 28.89 -15.90 -15.92
N ARG A 294 28.12 -15.86 -14.87
CA ARG A 294 28.51 -16.32 -13.52
C ARG A 294 27.32 -16.80 -12.71
N PRO A 295 27.54 -17.48 -11.57
CA PRO A 295 26.46 -17.95 -10.71
C PRO A 295 25.54 -16.83 -10.22
N THR A 296 24.29 -17.20 -9.92
CA THR A 296 23.34 -16.30 -9.27
C THR A 296 23.87 -15.89 -7.89
N GLU A 297 23.83 -14.61 -7.62
CA GLU A 297 24.16 -14.04 -6.31
C GLU A 297 22.91 -13.91 -5.44
N GLU A 298 23.04 -14.24 -4.15
CA GLU A 298 22.05 -13.96 -3.13
C GLU A 298 22.49 -12.73 -2.33
N VAL A 299 21.76 -11.63 -2.47
CA VAL A 299 21.96 -10.42 -1.68
C VAL A 299 20.99 -10.46 -0.50
N ARG A 300 21.51 -10.69 0.69
CA ARG A 300 20.71 -10.73 1.91
C ARG A 300 20.67 -9.37 2.58
N VAL A 301 19.47 -8.95 2.99
CA VAL A 301 19.30 -7.72 3.75
C VAL A 301 19.57 -7.97 5.24
N GLY A 302 20.20 -7.00 5.88
CA GLY A 302 20.52 -7.06 7.30
C GLY A 302 21.26 -5.80 7.71
N ASN A 303 21.04 -5.31 8.93
CA ASN A 303 21.74 -4.14 9.45
C ASN A 303 23.24 -4.42 9.52
N GLY A 304 24.06 -3.43 9.16
CA GLY A 304 25.51 -3.53 9.12
C GLY A 304 26.11 -4.06 7.82
N HIS A 305 25.30 -4.48 6.84
CA HIS A 305 25.81 -4.88 5.53
C HIS A 305 26.16 -3.69 4.64
N ALA A 306 27.45 -3.42 4.47
CA ALA A 306 27.99 -2.28 3.72
C ALA A 306 27.71 -2.34 2.20
N TYR A 307 27.37 -3.50 1.66
CA TYR A 307 27.05 -3.69 0.24
C TYR A 307 25.63 -3.26 -0.14
N LEU A 308 24.78 -2.97 0.84
CA LEU A 308 23.42 -2.46 0.61
C LEU A 308 23.43 -0.95 0.39
N GLY A 309 22.51 -0.48 -0.42
CA GLY A 309 22.27 0.94 -0.64
C GLY A 309 21.65 1.65 0.58
N ASP A 310 21.64 2.98 0.57
CA ASP A 310 21.22 3.79 1.73
C ASP A 310 19.75 3.61 2.07
N MET A 311 18.87 3.54 1.06
CA MET A 311 17.44 3.33 1.24
C MET A 311 17.13 1.97 1.86
N ALA A 312 17.84 0.92 1.42
CA ALA A 312 17.71 -0.41 2.02
C ALA A 312 18.17 -0.38 3.47
N ARG A 313 19.38 0.14 3.75
CA ARG A 313 19.94 0.24 5.12
C ARG A 313 19.05 1.03 6.07
N TRP A 314 18.49 2.14 5.62
CA TRP A 314 17.56 2.94 6.41
C TRP A 314 16.34 2.13 6.87
N ASN A 315 15.87 1.20 6.05
CA ASN A 315 14.64 0.45 6.28
C ASN A 315 14.85 -0.93 6.97
N ILE A 316 16.04 -1.19 7.52
CA ILE A 316 16.39 -2.43 8.23
C ILE A 316 16.60 -2.16 9.72
N ARG A 317 16.09 -3.03 10.59
CA ARG A 317 16.24 -2.96 12.05
C ARG A 317 17.20 -3.99 12.59
N THR A 318 17.12 -5.21 12.05
CA THR A 318 17.78 -6.39 12.61
C THR A 318 19.09 -6.71 11.88
N PRO A 319 20.08 -7.32 12.58
CA PRO A 319 21.30 -7.82 11.93
C PRO A 319 20.97 -8.94 10.90
N GLY A 320 21.90 -9.18 9.98
CA GLY A 320 21.79 -10.31 9.04
C GLY A 320 21.50 -11.62 9.76
N GLY A 321 20.62 -12.44 9.17
CA GLY A 321 20.19 -13.71 9.76
C GLY A 321 18.95 -13.60 10.68
N HIS A 322 18.45 -12.39 10.94
CA HIS A 322 17.20 -12.15 11.67
C HIS A 322 16.17 -11.59 10.69
N PRO A 323 15.22 -12.41 10.19
CA PRO A 323 14.30 -12.00 9.14
C PRO A 323 13.34 -10.91 9.60
N GLU A 324 13.15 -9.88 8.78
CA GLU A 324 12.05 -8.93 8.84
C GLU A 324 11.00 -9.29 7.78
N GLY A 325 9.74 -8.92 8.02
CA GLY A 325 8.64 -9.32 7.16
C GLY A 325 7.56 -8.25 6.96
N PHE A 326 6.31 -8.70 6.92
CA PHE A 326 5.16 -7.90 6.52
C PHE A 326 4.88 -6.73 7.48
N ILE A 327 4.99 -6.94 8.80
CA ILE A 327 4.73 -5.89 9.80
C ILE A 327 5.83 -4.84 9.74
N GLU A 328 7.09 -5.26 9.61
CA GLU A 328 8.24 -4.37 9.50
C GLU A 328 8.19 -3.53 8.23
N ALA A 329 7.70 -4.08 7.11
CA ALA A 329 7.48 -3.34 5.88
C ALA A 329 6.40 -2.24 6.07
N PHE A 330 5.29 -2.55 6.72
CA PHE A 330 4.32 -1.51 7.13
C PHE A 330 4.94 -0.48 8.08
N ALA A 331 5.75 -0.92 9.03
CA ALA A 331 6.43 -0.02 9.96
C ALA A 331 7.40 0.93 9.27
N ASN A 332 8.02 0.54 8.15
CA ASN A 332 8.84 1.42 7.31
C ASN A 332 8.02 2.59 6.76
N ILE A 333 6.80 2.34 6.28
CA ILE A 333 5.89 3.41 5.82
C ILE A 333 5.57 4.36 6.98
N TYR A 334 5.18 3.84 8.12
CA TYR A 334 4.84 4.65 9.30
C TYR A 334 6.02 5.46 9.82
N ARG A 335 7.22 4.88 9.86
CA ARG A 335 8.43 5.58 10.28
C ARG A 335 8.77 6.73 9.35
N ASN A 336 8.81 6.46 8.04
CA ASN A 336 9.15 7.47 7.04
C ASN A 336 8.11 8.60 7.02
N PHE A 337 6.83 8.26 7.10
CA PHE A 337 5.75 9.22 7.28
C PHE A 337 5.93 10.06 8.56
N ALA A 338 6.22 9.43 9.70
CA ALA A 338 6.41 10.13 10.97
C ALA A 338 7.60 11.10 10.93
N MET A 339 8.72 10.68 10.32
CA MET A 339 9.88 11.55 10.14
C MET A 339 9.55 12.75 9.24
N THR A 340 8.83 12.53 8.14
CA THR A 340 8.36 13.59 7.24
C THR A 340 7.45 14.59 7.96
N VAL A 341 6.45 14.11 8.71
CA VAL A 341 5.53 14.99 9.46
C VAL A 341 6.28 15.81 10.52
N ARG A 342 7.22 15.20 11.23
CA ARG A 342 8.05 15.90 12.23
C ARG A 342 8.92 16.98 11.61
N ALA A 343 9.61 16.65 10.53
CA ALA A 343 10.51 17.57 9.84
C ALA A 343 9.75 18.78 9.27
N LYS A 344 8.59 18.53 8.60
CA LYS A 344 7.70 19.62 8.15
C LYS A 344 7.25 20.51 9.30
N ALA A 345 6.81 19.93 10.42
CA ALA A 345 6.37 20.71 11.59
C ALA A 345 7.51 21.49 12.28
N ALA A 346 8.74 21.07 12.12
CA ALA A 346 9.92 21.72 12.63
C ALA A 346 10.56 22.71 11.66
N GLY A 347 10.11 22.76 10.40
CA GLY A 347 10.75 23.53 9.33
C GLY A 347 12.14 22.99 8.97
N GLU A 348 12.38 21.71 9.18
CA GLU A 348 13.64 21.03 8.85
C GLU A 348 13.66 20.56 7.41
N GLU A 349 14.87 20.43 6.82
CA GLU A 349 15.04 19.86 5.50
C GLU A 349 14.62 18.39 5.46
N LEU A 350 13.85 18.01 4.43
CA LEU A 350 13.34 16.65 4.26
C LEU A 350 14.45 15.77 3.66
N GLN A 351 14.77 14.67 4.33
CA GLN A 351 15.72 13.71 3.80
C GLN A 351 15.04 12.76 2.82
N PRO A 352 15.72 12.31 1.75
CA PRO A 352 15.15 11.41 0.75
C PRO A 352 14.57 10.13 1.34
N GLU A 353 15.20 9.57 2.37
CA GLU A 353 14.77 8.35 3.04
C GLU A 353 13.44 8.52 3.77
N TRP A 354 13.14 9.73 4.26
CA TRP A 354 11.89 10.02 4.95
C TRP A 354 10.72 10.18 3.98
N LEU A 355 10.99 10.55 2.73
CA LEU A 355 10.00 10.72 1.68
C LEU A 355 9.66 9.39 0.97
N ASP A 356 10.37 8.31 1.28
CA ASP A 356 10.21 7.04 0.57
C ASP A 356 9.05 6.19 1.15
N PHE A 357 7.84 6.66 0.92
CA PHE A 357 6.56 5.95 1.11
C PHE A 357 5.59 6.31 -0.01
N PRO A 358 4.60 5.44 -0.32
CA PRO A 358 3.60 5.74 -1.34
C PRO A 358 2.74 6.93 -0.95
N THR A 359 2.49 7.82 -1.90
CA THR A 359 1.84 9.12 -1.72
C THR A 359 0.44 9.17 -2.34
N VAL A 360 -0.19 10.34 -2.30
CA VAL A 360 -1.47 10.59 -2.98
C VAL A 360 -1.35 10.39 -4.50
N GLU A 361 -0.17 10.64 -5.11
CA GLU A 361 0.05 10.40 -6.54
C GLU A 361 0.02 8.91 -6.88
N ASP A 362 0.60 8.06 -6.03
CA ASP A 362 0.50 6.61 -6.19
C ASP A 362 -0.96 6.14 -6.04
N GLY A 363 -1.74 6.81 -5.18
CA GLY A 363 -3.16 6.57 -5.03
C GLY A 363 -3.96 6.89 -6.28
N VAL A 364 -3.75 8.06 -6.88
CA VAL A 364 -4.40 8.45 -8.16
C VAL A 364 -4.03 7.46 -9.26
N ARG A 365 -2.74 7.16 -9.42
CA ARG A 365 -2.27 6.20 -10.42
C ARG A 365 -2.81 4.80 -10.20
N GLY A 366 -3.00 4.38 -8.95
CA GLY A 366 -3.61 3.10 -8.61
C GLY A 366 -5.06 2.98 -9.09
N LEU A 367 -5.85 4.05 -8.95
CA LEU A 367 -7.22 4.10 -9.48
C LEU A 367 -7.23 4.14 -11.02
N GLN A 368 -6.32 4.90 -11.64
CA GLN A 368 -6.13 4.90 -13.10
C GLN A 368 -5.79 3.49 -13.62
N PHE A 369 -4.89 2.78 -12.92
CA PHE A 369 -4.55 1.40 -13.25
C PHE A 369 -5.79 0.49 -13.21
N VAL A 370 -6.57 0.52 -12.13
CA VAL A 370 -7.79 -0.30 -12.00
C VAL A 370 -8.78 0.01 -13.12
N GLU A 371 -9.04 1.29 -13.39
CA GLU A 371 -9.98 1.68 -14.47
C GLU A 371 -9.49 1.21 -15.84
N THR A 372 -8.19 1.39 -16.12
CA THR A 372 -7.58 0.96 -17.39
C THR A 372 -7.64 -0.57 -17.54
N MET A 373 -7.32 -1.32 -16.48
CA MET A 373 -7.39 -2.78 -16.48
C MET A 373 -8.82 -3.29 -16.72
N VAL A 374 -9.81 -2.71 -16.04
CA VAL A 374 -11.22 -3.11 -16.19
C VAL A 374 -11.72 -2.78 -17.61
N GLN A 375 -11.38 -1.60 -18.12
CA GLN A 375 -11.74 -1.22 -19.49
C GLN A 375 -11.12 -2.15 -20.53
N ALA A 376 -9.81 -2.40 -20.43
CA ALA A 376 -9.09 -3.27 -21.35
C ALA A 376 -9.53 -4.74 -21.26
N GLY A 377 -9.70 -5.25 -20.02
CA GLY A 377 -9.96 -6.66 -19.76
C GLY A 377 -11.32 -7.15 -20.24
N TYR A 378 -12.34 -6.28 -20.16
CA TYR A 378 -13.70 -6.61 -20.62
C TYR A 378 -13.98 -6.16 -22.05
N CYS A 379 -13.05 -5.51 -22.73
CA CYS A 379 -13.20 -5.11 -24.13
C CYS A 379 -12.88 -6.27 -25.07
N ALA A 380 -13.84 -6.65 -25.94
CA ALA A 380 -13.63 -7.71 -26.92
C ALA A 380 -12.91 -7.21 -28.20
N GLU A 381 -13.07 -5.93 -28.57
CA GLU A 381 -12.62 -5.37 -29.83
C GLU A 381 -11.28 -4.67 -29.75
N GLN A 382 -10.99 -4.00 -28.64
CA GLN A 382 -9.76 -3.24 -28.43
C GLN A 382 -9.02 -3.74 -27.18
N LYS A 383 -7.91 -4.45 -27.37
CA LYS A 383 -7.11 -5.01 -26.25
C LYS A 383 -6.09 -4.02 -25.66
N TRP A 384 -5.57 -3.06 -26.44
CA TRP A 384 -4.64 -2.04 -25.98
C TRP A 384 -5.36 -0.73 -25.67
N HIS A 385 -5.26 -0.26 -24.46
CA HIS A 385 -5.81 1.00 -23.99
C HIS A 385 -4.70 1.89 -23.48
N LYS A 386 -4.71 3.17 -23.88
CA LYS A 386 -3.82 4.17 -23.32
C LYS A 386 -4.17 4.41 -21.84
N TRP A 387 -3.17 4.74 -21.07
CA TRP A 387 -3.36 5.14 -19.69
C TRP A 387 -4.31 6.34 -19.61
N VAL A 388 -5.28 6.28 -18.70
CA VAL A 388 -6.21 7.38 -18.49
C VAL A 388 -5.52 8.45 -17.67
N GLU A 389 -5.06 9.50 -18.34
CA GLU A 389 -4.61 10.72 -17.68
C GLU A 389 -5.79 11.69 -17.56
N LYS A 390 -6.10 12.13 -16.36
CA LYS A 390 -7.07 13.18 -16.08
C LYS A 390 -6.43 14.30 -15.27
#